data_d8e9a0a6e48f2253cd8fb62dda1ad0ef
#
_entry.id   d8e9a0a6e48f2253cd8fb62dda1ad0ef
#
_cell.length_a   1.000
_cell.length_b   1.000
_cell.length_c   1.000
_cell.angle_alpha   90.00
_cell.angle_beta   90.00
_cell.angle_gamma   90.00
#
_symmetry.space_group_name_H-M   'P 1'
#
loop_
_entity.id
_entity.type
_entity.pdbx_description
1 polymer ?
#
loop_
_entity_poly.entity_id
_entity_poly.type
_entity_poly.pdbx_seq_one_letter_code
_entity_poly.pdbx_strand_id
1 'polypeptide(L)'
;HSPIGHFSSEELAIIRAEEPPSQCKHLYDAATSFAQKYSDPADAKNKEGYHELAGRLRTFFNQLETYRRKSRYLLLRELLVYVLEDSGYYEFISAMPGAATRKVNLDMLLERAGAFEKTSYQGVFQFVRYINRLKKYSVDYASAQELAQNQVRVMSIHKSKGLEFPVCFVAGLGKSFNKQDVNASMLFSVDYGIATDAIDPTLRTKESTVMKQAMRSQLMIENLGEELRVLYVAMTRAREKLYLTGAKDHLFDYLEKKIHETDKTARELSYSQLTMAGSFLDWITAAACKHKSFKAIYEQLGINVPFDGVCYKDESPLSVLLVTKSSLSMQTSLWRAEEAMK
;
A
#
# COMPACT_ATOMS: atom_id res chain seq x y z
N HIS A 1 28.72 0.82 4.40
CA HIS A 1 27.93 -0.42 4.37
C HIS A 1 27.05 -0.52 3.11
N SER A 2 27.64 -0.22 2.00
CA SER A 2 26.96 -0.32 0.71
C SER A 2 27.86 -1.11 -0.26
N PRO A 3 27.28 -1.78 -1.26
CA PRO A 3 28.06 -2.43 -2.32
C PRO A 3 29.04 -1.51 -3.05
N ILE A 4 28.78 -0.20 -3.02
CA ILE A 4 29.66 0.82 -3.63
C ILE A 4 30.96 0.99 -2.86
N GLY A 5 30.94 0.91 -1.52
CA GLY A 5 32.13 1.11 -0.68
C GLY A 5 32.83 -0.18 -0.27
N HIS A 6 32.15 -1.31 -0.32
CA HIS A 6 32.64 -2.64 0.09
C HIS A 6 33.25 -2.70 1.49
N PHE A 7 32.75 -1.90 2.43
CA PHE A 7 33.19 -1.93 3.83
C PHE A 7 32.23 -2.76 4.68
N SER A 8 32.80 -3.65 5.52
CA SER A 8 32.02 -4.44 6.47
C SER A 8 31.60 -3.61 7.70
N SER A 9 30.62 -4.12 8.44
CA SER A 9 30.20 -3.50 9.71
C SER A 9 31.33 -3.52 10.74
N GLU A 10 32.17 -4.54 10.73
CA GLU A 10 33.32 -4.69 11.60
C GLU A 10 34.40 -3.65 11.29
N GLU A 11 34.72 -3.47 10.01
CA GLU A 11 35.67 -2.45 9.56
C GLU A 11 35.22 -1.03 9.93
N LEU A 12 33.92 -0.73 9.77
CA LEU A 12 33.38 0.56 10.19
C LEU A 12 33.40 0.74 11.72
N ALA A 13 33.21 -0.34 12.49
CA ALA A 13 33.33 -0.33 13.94
C ALA A 13 34.80 -0.09 14.38
N ILE A 14 35.78 -0.68 13.69
CA ILE A 14 37.20 -0.44 13.93
C ILE A 14 37.55 1.03 13.71
N ILE A 15 37.12 1.62 12.59
CA ILE A 15 37.34 3.05 12.31
C ILE A 15 36.74 3.91 13.44
N ARG A 16 35.54 3.56 13.92
CA ARG A 16 34.86 4.33 14.96
C ARG A 16 35.47 4.13 16.35
N ALA A 17 36.04 2.98 16.62
CA ALA A 17 36.78 2.71 17.87
C ALA A 17 38.09 3.50 17.96
N GLU A 18 38.80 3.62 16.84
CA GLU A 18 40.06 4.39 16.76
C GLU A 18 39.82 5.91 16.77
N GLU A 19 38.72 6.36 16.19
CA GLU A 19 38.33 7.77 16.07
C GLU A 19 36.96 7.98 16.72
N PRO A 20 36.89 8.09 18.06
CA PRO A 20 35.63 8.14 18.79
C PRO A 20 34.84 9.42 18.50
N PRO A 21 33.51 9.44 18.76
CA PRO A 21 32.63 10.62 18.52
C PRO A 21 33.05 11.89 19.25
N SER A 22 33.87 11.78 20.32
CA SER A 22 34.46 12.91 21.03
C SER A 22 35.51 13.67 20.22
N GLN A 23 36.16 12.97 19.27
CA GLN A 23 37.21 13.54 18.41
C GLN A 23 36.65 13.84 17.01
N CYS A 24 35.87 12.88 16.44
CA CYS A 24 35.29 13.01 15.11
C CYS A 24 33.78 12.78 15.15
N LYS A 25 32.96 13.85 15.03
CA LYS A 25 31.51 13.78 15.12
C LYS A 25 30.89 12.90 14.02
N HIS A 26 31.36 13.03 12.79
CA HIS A 26 30.84 12.29 11.65
C HIS A 26 31.75 11.12 11.27
N LEU A 27 31.16 10.01 10.81
CA LEU A 27 31.93 8.83 10.39
C LEU A 27 32.85 9.13 9.19
N TYR A 28 32.47 10.07 8.33
CA TYR A 28 33.29 10.51 7.21
C TYR A 28 34.63 11.11 7.69
N ASP A 29 34.56 11.99 8.69
CA ASP A 29 35.76 12.63 9.25
C ASP A 29 36.64 11.60 9.95
N ALA A 30 36.03 10.67 10.71
CA ALA A 30 36.74 9.57 11.35
C ALA A 30 37.46 8.67 10.33
N ALA A 31 36.77 8.32 9.23
CA ALA A 31 37.38 7.51 8.17
C ALA A 31 38.53 8.24 7.43
N THR A 32 38.40 9.56 7.26
CA THR A 32 39.45 10.39 6.65
C THR A 32 40.68 10.45 7.58
N SER A 33 40.47 10.70 8.87
CA SER A 33 41.54 10.70 9.88
C SER A 33 42.23 9.34 9.94
N PHE A 34 41.46 8.26 9.99
CA PHE A 34 41.97 6.89 10.01
C PHE A 34 42.83 6.59 8.76
N ALA A 35 42.34 6.96 7.56
CA ALA A 35 43.06 6.75 6.31
C ALA A 35 44.35 7.53 6.21
N GLN A 36 44.46 8.69 6.85
CA GLN A 36 45.68 9.47 6.95
C GLN A 36 46.67 8.88 7.98
N LYS A 37 46.15 8.55 9.17
CA LYS A 37 46.92 8.03 10.32
C LYS A 37 47.66 6.71 10.00
N TYR A 38 46.98 5.80 9.31
CA TYR A 38 47.52 4.48 8.95
C TYR A 38 47.99 4.39 7.48
N SER A 39 48.41 5.52 6.92
CA SER A 39 48.93 5.57 5.56
C SER A 39 50.30 4.92 5.41
N ASP A 40 51.14 4.97 6.43
CA ASP A 40 52.47 4.31 6.48
C ASP A 40 52.36 2.93 7.15
N PRO A 41 52.92 1.87 6.57
CA PRO A 41 53.01 0.55 7.22
C PRO A 41 53.66 0.59 8.61
N ALA A 42 54.56 1.56 8.86
CA ALA A 42 55.21 1.75 10.13
C ALA A 42 54.26 2.09 11.27
N ASP A 43 53.18 2.87 11.00
CA ASP A 43 52.20 3.29 11.98
C ASP A 43 51.19 2.18 12.34
N ALA A 44 51.11 1.15 11.48
CA ALA A 44 50.23 -0.01 11.63
C ALA A 44 50.92 -1.26 12.20
N LYS A 45 52.18 -1.18 12.64
CA LYS A 45 53.04 -2.35 13.03
C LYS A 45 52.40 -3.32 14.04
N ASN A 46 51.48 -2.84 14.88
CA ASN A 46 50.83 -3.64 15.93
C ASN A 46 49.33 -3.87 15.68
N LYS A 47 48.79 -3.53 14.48
CA LYS A 47 47.38 -3.59 14.14
C LYS A 47 47.18 -4.20 12.77
N GLU A 48 47.00 -5.52 12.77
CA GLU A 48 46.84 -6.31 11.54
C GLU A 48 45.60 -5.80 10.74
N GLY A 49 45.78 -5.61 9.45
CA GLY A 49 44.73 -5.16 8.51
C GLY A 49 44.47 -3.64 8.49
N TYR A 50 44.99 -2.83 9.40
CA TYR A 50 44.71 -1.38 9.42
C TYR A 50 45.28 -0.62 8.23
N HIS A 51 46.47 -0.98 7.80
CA HIS A 51 47.11 -0.39 6.61
C HIS A 51 46.35 -0.74 5.34
N GLU A 52 45.88 -1.98 5.22
CA GLU A 52 45.05 -2.42 4.07
C GLU A 52 43.71 -1.66 4.06
N LEU A 53 43.03 -1.59 5.20
CA LEU A 53 41.77 -0.83 5.35
C LEU A 53 41.97 0.67 5.02
N ALA A 54 43.05 1.27 5.48
CA ALA A 54 43.42 2.65 5.15
C ALA A 54 43.69 2.83 3.63
N GLY A 55 44.30 1.83 2.99
CA GLY A 55 44.48 1.81 1.54
C GLY A 55 43.16 1.78 0.77
N ARG A 56 42.24 0.92 1.18
CA ARG A 56 40.89 0.83 0.60
C ARG A 56 40.09 2.11 0.81
N LEU A 57 40.17 2.74 2.00
CA LEU A 57 39.54 4.03 2.27
C LEU A 57 40.09 5.12 1.36
N ARG A 58 41.40 5.19 1.14
CA ARG A 58 42.00 6.16 0.21
C ARG A 58 41.49 6.00 -1.21
N THR A 59 41.43 4.75 -1.68
CA THR A 59 40.85 4.45 -3.00
C THR A 59 39.42 4.92 -3.12
N PHE A 60 38.62 4.62 -2.11
CA PHE A 60 37.21 5.09 -2.05
C PHE A 60 37.10 6.62 -2.04
N PHE A 61 37.92 7.32 -1.26
CA PHE A 61 37.91 8.78 -1.23
C PHE A 61 38.36 9.40 -2.56
N ASN A 62 39.33 8.83 -3.23
CA ASN A 62 39.76 9.26 -4.57
C ASN A 62 38.63 9.07 -5.61
N GLN A 63 37.92 7.97 -5.53
CA GLN A 63 36.76 7.71 -6.37
C GLN A 63 35.65 8.73 -6.07
N LEU A 64 35.34 8.98 -4.81
CA LEU A 64 34.35 9.97 -4.39
C LEU A 64 34.71 11.39 -4.85
N GLU A 65 35.99 11.76 -4.78
CA GLU A 65 36.44 13.06 -5.29
C GLU A 65 36.34 13.15 -6.83
N THR A 66 36.53 12.04 -7.51
CA THR A 66 36.30 11.97 -8.96
C THR A 66 34.82 12.20 -9.28
N TYR A 67 33.90 11.59 -8.50
CA TYR A 67 32.46 11.85 -8.65
C TYR A 67 32.09 13.31 -8.36
N ARG A 68 32.65 13.89 -7.31
CA ARG A 68 32.46 15.31 -6.97
C ARG A 68 32.94 16.25 -8.09
N ARG A 69 34.08 15.94 -8.69
CA ARG A 69 34.62 16.73 -9.81
C ARG A 69 33.72 16.61 -11.04
N LYS A 70 33.27 15.38 -11.35
CA LYS A 70 32.34 15.13 -12.48
C LYS A 70 30.98 15.77 -12.28
N SER A 71 30.49 15.87 -11.05
CA SER A 71 29.22 16.50 -10.75
C SER A 71 29.14 18.00 -11.08
N ARG A 72 30.30 18.64 -11.34
CA ARG A 72 30.37 20.06 -11.72
C ARG A 72 30.06 20.33 -13.19
N TYR A 73 30.19 19.31 -14.06
CA TYR A 73 30.04 19.47 -15.51
C TYR A 73 29.15 18.43 -16.18
N LEU A 74 28.91 17.28 -15.57
CA LEU A 74 27.99 16.29 -16.09
C LEU A 74 26.54 16.62 -15.67
N LEU A 75 25.61 16.30 -16.55
CA LEU A 75 24.19 16.29 -16.21
C LEU A 75 23.93 15.25 -15.12
N LEU A 76 22.92 15.48 -14.31
CA LEU A 76 22.60 14.62 -13.16
C LEU A 76 22.34 13.17 -13.57
N ARG A 77 21.60 12.96 -14.65
CA ARG A 77 21.37 11.62 -15.22
C ARG A 77 22.67 10.96 -15.65
N GLU A 78 23.53 11.68 -16.35
CA GLU A 78 24.83 11.18 -16.83
C GLU A 78 25.75 10.85 -15.66
N LEU A 79 25.77 11.69 -14.63
CA LEU A 79 26.51 11.43 -13.41
C LEU A 79 26.04 10.17 -12.71
N LEU A 80 24.71 9.97 -12.58
CA LEU A 80 24.16 8.77 -11.96
C LEU A 80 24.50 7.51 -12.74
N VAL A 81 24.40 7.52 -14.07
CA VAL A 81 24.82 6.41 -14.93
C VAL A 81 26.28 6.11 -14.68
N TYR A 82 27.14 7.13 -14.74
CA TYR A 82 28.58 6.99 -14.51
C TYR A 82 28.88 6.35 -13.14
N VAL A 83 28.22 6.81 -12.06
CA VAL A 83 28.43 6.27 -10.71
C VAL A 83 27.97 4.80 -10.62
N LEU A 84 26.86 4.45 -11.26
CA LEU A 84 26.32 3.09 -11.23
C LEU A 84 27.23 2.09 -11.98
N GLU A 85 27.81 2.52 -13.11
CA GLU A 85 28.73 1.73 -13.91
C GLU A 85 30.11 1.62 -13.23
N ASP A 86 30.73 2.75 -12.85
CA ASP A 86 32.05 2.80 -12.24
C ASP A 86 32.14 2.06 -10.90
N SER A 87 31.04 2.04 -10.14
CA SER A 87 30.94 1.31 -8.87
C SER A 87 30.57 -0.16 -9.00
N GLY A 88 30.23 -0.65 -10.20
CA GLY A 88 29.73 -2.01 -10.43
C GLY A 88 28.36 -2.27 -9.76
N TYR A 89 27.65 -1.21 -9.36
CA TYR A 89 26.39 -1.35 -8.65
C TYR A 89 25.28 -1.92 -9.53
N TYR A 90 25.29 -1.61 -10.82
CA TYR A 90 24.34 -2.14 -11.79
C TYR A 90 24.47 -3.65 -11.98
N GLU A 91 25.71 -4.15 -12.08
CA GLU A 91 26.03 -5.57 -12.18
C GLU A 91 25.67 -6.31 -10.89
N PHE A 92 26.00 -5.72 -9.74
CA PHE A 92 25.65 -6.26 -8.43
C PHE A 92 24.14 -6.48 -8.29
N ILE A 93 23.33 -5.48 -8.62
CA ILE A 93 21.86 -5.61 -8.60
C ILE A 93 21.35 -6.67 -9.58
N SER A 94 22.01 -6.81 -10.72
CA SER A 94 21.67 -7.79 -11.75
C SER A 94 21.86 -9.24 -11.28
N ALA A 95 22.76 -9.47 -10.33
CA ALA A 95 23.02 -10.78 -9.75
C ALA A 95 22.12 -11.12 -8.54
N MET A 96 21.35 -10.14 -8.03
CA MET A 96 20.49 -10.35 -6.86
C MET A 96 19.13 -10.99 -7.21
N PRO A 97 18.49 -11.71 -6.27
CA PRO A 97 17.11 -12.15 -6.44
C PRO A 97 16.17 -10.95 -6.73
N GLY A 98 15.30 -11.08 -7.71
CA GLY A 98 14.41 -9.99 -8.15
C GLY A 98 15.13 -8.91 -8.99
N ALA A 99 16.20 -9.25 -9.68
CA ALA A 99 17.00 -8.36 -10.53
C ALA A 99 16.16 -7.52 -11.49
N ALA A 100 15.15 -8.11 -12.14
CA ALA A 100 14.29 -7.41 -13.09
C ALA A 100 13.61 -6.18 -12.45
N THR A 101 12.97 -6.36 -11.30
CA THR A 101 12.30 -5.25 -10.57
C THR A 101 13.30 -4.20 -10.10
N ARG A 102 14.48 -4.61 -9.64
CA ARG A 102 15.53 -3.70 -9.17
C ARG A 102 16.10 -2.84 -10.30
N LYS A 103 16.32 -3.44 -11.49
CA LYS A 103 16.75 -2.71 -12.69
C LYS A 103 15.71 -1.66 -13.10
N VAL A 104 14.45 -2.05 -13.19
CA VAL A 104 13.39 -1.10 -13.53
C VAL A 104 13.29 0.05 -12.51
N ASN A 105 13.52 -0.22 -11.22
CA ASN A 105 13.58 0.85 -10.20
C ASN A 105 14.78 1.81 -10.43
N LEU A 106 15.92 1.29 -10.87
CA LEU A 106 17.06 2.15 -11.24
C LEU A 106 16.74 2.98 -12.50
N ASP A 107 16.17 2.36 -13.52
CA ASP A 107 15.79 3.06 -14.75
C ASP A 107 14.79 4.19 -14.44
N MET A 108 13.82 3.94 -13.56
CA MET A 108 12.92 4.98 -13.05
C MET A 108 13.66 6.11 -12.31
N LEU A 109 14.69 5.79 -11.52
CA LEU A 109 15.51 6.81 -10.86
C LEU A 109 16.24 7.68 -11.90
N LEU A 110 16.80 7.06 -12.94
CA LEU A 110 17.48 7.77 -14.04
C LEU A 110 16.53 8.64 -14.86
N GLU A 111 15.32 8.15 -15.14
CA GLU A 111 14.27 8.95 -15.79
C GLU A 111 13.86 10.16 -14.95
N ARG A 112 13.70 9.97 -13.64
CA ARG A 112 13.38 11.07 -12.71
C ARG A 112 14.49 12.08 -12.60
N ALA A 113 15.74 11.64 -12.62
CA ALA A 113 16.88 12.54 -12.66
C ALA A 113 16.85 13.40 -13.93
N GLY A 114 16.59 12.80 -15.09
CA GLY A 114 16.44 13.54 -16.35
C GLY A 114 15.22 14.46 -16.40
N ALA A 115 14.11 14.07 -15.77
CA ALA A 115 12.93 14.94 -15.64
C ALA A 115 13.20 16.12 -14.67
N PHE A 116 13.92 15.87 -13.57
CA PHE A 116 14.30 16.90 -12.60
C PHE A 116 15.21 17.98 -13.22
N GLU A 117 16.10 17.60 -14.11
CA GLU A 117 16.99 18.55 -14.83
C GLU A 117 16.24 19.55 -15.70
N LYS A 118 15.04 19.21 -16.16
CA LYS A 118 14.17 20.12 -16.92
C LYS A 118 13.48 21.17 -16.05
N THR A 119 13.59 21.04 -14.72
CA THR A 119 13.05 22.02 -13.78
C THR A 119 14.04 23.14 -13.50
N SER A 120 13.59 24.20 -12.83
CA SER A 120 14.45 25.32 -12.41
C SER A 120 15.49 24.95 -11.33
N TYR A 121 15.40 23.75 -10.76
CA TYR A 121 16.30 23.26 -9.73
C TYR A 121 17.37 22.36 -10.36
N GLN A 122 18.64 22.64 -10.09
CA GLN A 122 19.76 21.92 -10.67
C GLN A 122 20.69 21.36 -9.58
N GLY A 123 21.44 20.30 -9.93
CA GLY A 123 22.50 19.73 -9.13
C GLY A 123 22.08 18.62 -8.16
N VAL A 124 23.06 17.82 -7.77
CA VAL A 124 22.92 16.61 -6.95
C VAL A 124 22.25 16.90 -5.59
N PHE A 125 22.65 17.98 -4.94
CA PHE A 125 22.11 18.37 -3.63
C PHE A 125 20.58 18.59 -3.67
N GLN A 126 20.11 19.35 -4.66
CA GLN A 126 18.66 19.64 -4.80
C GLN A 126 17.89 18.36 -5.16
N PHE A 127 18.47 17.49 -5.98
CA PHE A 127 17.87 16.21 -6.32
C PHE A 127 17.75 15.28 -5.10
N VAL A 128 18.79 15.14 -4.30
CA VAL A 128 18.75 14.35 -3.06
C VAL A 128 17.68 14.90 -2.11
N ARG A 129 17.59 16.22 -1.98
CA ARG A 129 16.54 16.87 -1.16
C ARG A 129 15.14 16.59 -1.72
N TYR A 130 14.97 16.60 -3.02
CA TYR A 130 13.73 16.26 -3.70
C TYR A 130 13.33 14.79 -3.40
N ILE A 131 14.25 13.83 -3.58
CA ILE A 131 14.00 12.42 -3.28
C ILE A 131 13.66 12.19 -1.80
N ASN A 132 14.36 12.87 -0.88
CA ASN A 132 14.05 12.76 0.56
C ASN A 132 12.67 13.33 0.91
N ARG A 133 12.22 14.39 0.24
CA ARG A 133 10.84 14.89 0.38
C ARG A 133 9.82 13.87 -0.11
N LEU A 134 10.04 13.26 -1.27
CA LEU A 134 9.17 12.21 -1.79
C LEU A 134 9.01 11.04 -0.81
N LYS A 135 10.12 10.59 -0.21
CA LYS A 135 10.09 9.54 0.83
C LYS A 135 9.26 9.96 2.04
N LYS A 136 9.40 11.20 2.49
CA LYS A 136 8.69 11.71 3.68
C LYS A 136 7.18 11.80 3.47
N TYR A 137 6.74 12.14 2.27
CA TYR A 137 5.30 12.30 1.96
C TYR A 137 4.67 11.02 1.43
N SER A 138 5.38 9.88 1.46
CA SER A 138 4.89 8.58 0.99
C SER A 138 4.18 8.68 -0.36
N VAL A 139 4.69 9.51 -1.26
CA VAL A 139 4.17 9.60 -2.62
C VAL A 139 4.47 8.27 -3.28
N ASP A 140 3.47 7.41 -3.29
CA ASP A 140 3.50 6.08 -3.89
C ASP A 140 3.51 6.28 -5.41
N TYR A 141 4.69 6.42 -5.96
CA TYR A 141 4.82 6.37 -7.41
C TYR A 141 4.58 4.93 -7.83
N ALA A 142 3.69 4.75 -8.82
CA ALA A 142 3.41 3.46 -9.41
C ALA A 142 4.68 2.62 -9.49
N SER A 143 4.69 1.48 -8.81
CA SER A 143 5.87 0.63 -8.79
C SER A 143 6.15 0.18 -10.22
N ALA A 144 7.41 0.08 -10.58
CA ALA A 144 7.90 -0.45 -11.85
C ALA A 144 7.42 -1.90 -12.17
N GLN A 145 6.53 -2.45 -11.36
CA GLN A 145 5.95 -3.78 -11.51
C GLN A 145 4.96 -3.93 -12.69
N GLU A 146 4.67 -2.85 -13.43
CA GLU A 146 3.70 -2.94 -14.56
C GLU A 146 4.17 -3.81 -15.74
N LEU A 147 5.41 -4.27 -15.77
CA LEU A 147 5.98 -4.98 -16.92
C LEU A 147 5.97 -6.51 -16.84
N ALA A 148 5.62 -7.12 -15.73
CA ALA A 148 5.54 -8.57 -15.65
C ALA A 148 4.15 -9.06 -16.12
N GLN A 149 4.12 -9.69 -17.29
CA GLN A 149 2.88 -10.12 -17.98
C GLN A 149 2.11 -11.25 -17.28
N ASN A 150 2.67 -11.93 -16.30
CA ASN A 150 2.04 -13.07 -15.62
C ASN A 150 2.11 -12.92 -14.10
N GLN A 151 1.37 -11.93 -13.56
CA GLN A 151 1.33 -11.66 -12.12
C GLN A 151 -0.09 -11.40 -11.62
N VAL A 152 -0.36 -11.84 -10.39
CA VAL A 152 -1.55 -11.41 -9.65
C VAL A 152 -1.29 -10.01 -9.09
N ARG A 153 -2.11 -9.05 -9.49
CA ARG A 153 -2.02 -7.65 -9.04
C ARG A 153 -2.94 -7.42 -7.86
N VAL A 154 -2.39 -6.95 -6.74
CA VAL A 154 -3.17 -6.53 -5.56
C VAL A 154 -3.15 -5.01 -5.50
N MET A 155 -4.34 -4.40 -5.52
CA MET A 155 -4.47 -2.94 -5.50
C MET A 155 -5.77 -2.50 -4.83
N SER A 156 -5.88 -1.23 -4.48
CA SER A 156 -7.14 -0.65 -4.03
C SER A 156 -8.11 -0.47 -5.21
N ILE A 157 -9.43 -0.46 -4.93
CA ILE A 157 -10.46 -0.22 -5.96
C ILE A 157 -10.23 1.12 -6.67
N HIS A 158 -9.80 2.15 -5.94
CA HIS A 158 -9.50 3.46 -6.52
C HIS A 158 -8.37 3.41 -7.57
N LYS A 159 -7.31 2.62 -7.31
CA LYS A 159 -6.19 2.44 -8.25
C LYS A 159 -6.59 1.63 -9.48
N SER A 160 -7.68 0.86 -9.41
CA SER A 160 -8.19 0.08 -10.55
C SER A 160 -9.06 0.89 -11.52
N LYS A 161 -9.39 2.14 -11.20
CA LYS A 161 -10.22 2.99 -12.07
C LYS A 161 -9.56 3.18 -13.45
N GLY A 162 -10.31 2.86 -14.51
CA GLY A 162 -9.81 2.92 -15.89
C GLY A 162 -9.05 1.68 -16.37
N LEU A 163 -8.79 0.70 -15.48
CA LEU A 163 -8.16 -0.57 -15.85
C LEU A 163 -9.24 -1.66 -15.98
N GLU A 164 -8.95 -2.71 -16.76
CA GLU A 164 -9.79 -3.89 -16.89
C GLU A 164 -8.93 -5.15 -16.80
N PHE A 165 -9.49 -6.20 -16.21
CA PHE A 165 -8.79 -7.47 -16.00
C PHE A 165 -9.70 -8.65 -16.42
N PRO A 166 -9.14 -9.74 -16.95
CA PRO A 166 -9.92 -10.93 -17.27
C PRO A 166 -10.67 -11.46 -16.05
N VAL A 167 -9.99 -11.58 -14.92
CA VAL A 167 -10.54 -12.11 -13.67
C VAL A 167 -10.25 -11.14 -12.54
N CYS A 168 -11.29 -10.80 -11.76
CA CYS A 168 -11.17 -9.92 -10.59
C CYS A 168 -11.66 -10.61 -9.32
N PHE A 169 -10.89 -10.46 -8.24
CA PHE A 169 -11.29 -10.82 -6.89
C PHE A 169 -11.48 -9.55 -6.07
N VAL A 170 -12.71 -9.27 -5.65
CA VAL A 170 -13.01 -8.17 -4.73
C VAL A 170 -13.14 -8.74 -3.33
N ALA A 171 -12.16 -8.44 -2.48
CA ALA A 171 -12.06 -9.01 -1.14
C ALA A 171 -12.47 -8.02 -0.05
N GLY A 172 -12.93 -8.55 1.09
CA GLY A 172 -13.22 -7.76 2.28
C GLY A 172 -14.54 -7.00 2.22
N LEU A 173 -15.51 -7.45 1.42
CA LEU A 173 -16.80 -6.78 1.26
C LEU A 173 -17.63 -6.68 2.54
N GLY A 174 -17.36 -7.52 3.57
CA GLY A 174 -17.98 -7.47 4.89
C GLY A 174 -17.41 -6.39 5.82
N LYS A 175 -16.35 -5.67 5.41
CA LYS A 175 -15.77 -4.59 6.21
C LYS A 175 -16.75 -3.42 6.32
N SER A 176 -16.97 -2.92 7.54
CA SER A 176 -17.84 -1.77 7.80
C SER A 176 -17.31 -0.49 7.18
N PHE A 177 -18.22 0.33 6.67
CA PHE A 177 -17.90 1.67 6.17
C PHE A 177 -17.30 2.56 7.26
N ASN A 178 -16.38 3.43 6.89
CA ASN A 178 -15.80 4.39 7.80
C ASN A 178 -16.82 5.50 8.13
N LYS A 179 -17.07 5.70 9.43
CA LYS A 179 -17.98 6.74 9.92
C LYS A 179 -17.26 7.80 10.76
N GLN A 180 -15.92 7.85 10.72
CA GLN A 180 -15.15 8.77 11.55
C GLN A 180 -15.45 10.23 11.22
N ASP A 181 -15.51 10.58 9.94
CA ASP A 181 -15.75 11.94 9.49
C ASP A 181 -17.14 12.45 9.89
N VAL A 182 -18.17 11.58 9.82
CA VAL A 182 -19.55 11.89 10.22
C VAL A 182 -19.71 12.01 11.74
N ASN A 183 -18.81 11.38 12.51
CA ASN A 183 -18.84 11.41 13.99
C ASN A 183 -17.86 12.42 14.59
N ALA A 184 -17.24 13.26 13.77
CA ALA A 184 -16.31 14.28 14.24
C ALA A 184 -17.02 15.31 15.15
N SER A 185 -16.25 15.93 16.06
CA SER A 185 -16.79 16.98 16.96
C SER A 185 -17.23 18.24 16.21
N MET A 186 -16.59 18.52 15.06
CA MET A 186 -16.98 19.59 14.14
C MET A 186 -17.23 18.98 12.77
N LEU A 187 -18.33 19.36 12.14
CA LEU A 187 -18.66 18.97 10.77
C LEU A 187 -18.54 20.18 9.85
N PHE A 188 -18.07 19.92 8.64
CA PHE A 188 -17.90 20.91 7.59
C PHE A 188 -18.68 20.50 6.36
N SER A 189 -19.44 21.41 5.79
CA SER A 189 -20.13 21.24 4.52
C SER A 189 -19.96 22.50 3.68
N VAL A 190 -19.78 22.33 2.37
CA VAL A 190 -19.68 23.45 1.44
C VAL A 190 -20.99 24.26 1.42
N ASP A 191 -22.12 23.57 1.53
CA ASP A 191 -23.45 24.18 1.42
C ASP A 191 -23.96 24.77 2.74
N TYR A 192 -23.60 24.13 3.86
CA TYR A 192 -24.17 24.48 5.19
C TYR A 192 -23.14 25.09 6.16
N GLY A 193 -21.88 25.21 5.75
CA GLY A 193 -20.81 25.79 6.57
C GLY A 193 -20.31 24.85 7.67
N ILE A 194 -20.27 25.33 8.91
CA ILE A 194 -19.67 24.61 10.05
C ILE A 194 -20.74 24.32 11.09
N ALA A 195 -20.81 23.08 11.57
CA ALA A 195 -21.67 22.69 12.69
C ALA A 195 -20.87 22.05 13.83
N THR A 196 -21.17 22.47 15.05
CA THR A 196 -20.51 22.00 16.28
C THR A 196 -21.58 21.57 17.30
N ASP A 197 -21.10 20.92 18.38
CA ASP A 197 -21.92 20.65 19.54
C ASP A 197 -22.09 21.92 20.37
N ALA A 198 -23.24 22.07 21.02
CA ALA A 198 -23.48 23.08 22.06
C ALA A 198 -22.81 22.61 23.37
N ILE A 199 -22.00 23.45 23.97
CA ILE A 199 -21.31 23.17 25.24
C ILE A 199 -21.82 24.16 26.28
N ASP A 200 -22.42 23.65 27.36
CA ASP A 200 -22.73 24.44 28.54
C ASP A 200 -21.61 24.24 29.58
N PRO A 201 -20.76 25.25 29.78
CA PRO A 201 -19.66 25.14 30.73
C PRO A 201 -20.13 25.12 32.18
N THR A 202 -21.34 25.64 32.48
CA THR A 202 -21.89 25.70 33.83
C THR A 202 -22.42 24.35 34.29
N LEU A 203 -23.15 23.69 33.41
CA LEU A 203 -23.70 22.35 33.62
C LEU A 203 -22.73 21.24 33.21
N ARG A 204 -21.60 21.59 32.56
CA ARG A 204 -20.63 20.67 31.97
C ARG A 204 -21.28 19.63 31.03
N THR A 205 -22.30 20.05 30.32
CA THR A 205 -23.01 19.22 29.34
C THR A 205 -22.56 19.55 27.92
N LYS A 206 -22.67 18.54 27.06
CA LYS A 206 -22.35 18.64 25.64
C LYS A 206 -23.51 18.01 24.87
N GLU A 207 -24.17 18.79 24.04
CA GLU A 207 -25.34 18.36 23.27
C GLU A 207 -25.12 18.62 21.77
N SER A 208 -25.64 17.71 20.96
CA SER A 208 -25.55 17.88 19.51
C SER A 208 -26.61 18.87 19.03
N THR A 209 -26.18 19.93 18.34
CA THR A 209 -27.10 20.93 17.77
C THR A 209 -27.93 20.32 16.64
N VAL A 210 -29.14 20.87 16.41
CA VAL A 210 -30.03 20.45 15.31
C VAL A 210 -29.30 20.56 13.97
N MET A 211 -28.52 21.64 13.78
CA MET A 211 -27.71 21.84 12.58
C MET A 211 -26.69 20.73 12.41
N LYS A 212 -26.01 20.32 13.47
CA LYS A 212 -25.02 19.22 13.40
C LYS A 212 -25.70 17.89 13.09
N GLN A 213 -26.89 17.62 13.63
CA GLN A 213 -27.63 16.40 13.33
C GLN A 213 -28.10 16.37 11.87
N ALA A 214 -28.60 17.48 11.33
CA ALA A 214 -28.98 17.60 9.93
C ALA A 214 -27.77 17.38 8.99
N MET A 215 -26.67 18.09 9.24
CA MET A 215 -25.43 17.91 8.46
C MET A 215 -24.89 16.49 8.55
N ARG A 216 -24.93 15.87 9.73
CA ARG A 216 -24.51 14.48 9.92
C ARG A 216 -25.32 13.52 9.05
N SER A 217 -26.64 13.70 9.00
CA SER A 217 -27.52 12.88 8.16
C SER A 217 -27.21 13.05 6.68
N GLN A 218 -27.00 14.28 6.24
CA GLN A 218 -26.65 14.60 4.86
C GLN A 218 -25.29 13.99 4.45
N LEU A 219 -24.24 14.23 5.24
CA LEU A 219 -22.91 13.68 5.02
C LEU A 219 -22.92 12.14 5.01
N MET A 220 -23.77 11.51 5.83
CA MET A 220 -23.91 10.06 5.82
C MET A 220 -24.46 9.55 4.50
N ILE A 221 -25.46 10.21 3.94
CA ILE A 221 -26.05 9.87 2.63
C ILE A 221 -25.03 10.08 1.51
N GLU A 222 -24.30 11.19 1.54
CA GLU A 222 -23.25 11.49 0.57
C GLU A 222 -22.13 10.45 0.59
N ASN A 223 -21.64 10.09 1.78
CA ASN A 223 -20.63 9.04 1.95
C ASN A 223 -21.11 7.68 1.41
N LEU A 224 -22.37 7.31 1.70
CA LEU A 224 -22.94 6.07 1.14
C LEU A 224 -23.04 6.12 -0.39
N GLY A 225 -23.35 7.29 -0.96
CA GLY A 225 -23.33 7.49 -2.41
C GLY A 225 -21.95 7.30 -3.02
N GLU A 226 -20.90 7.81 -2.36
CA GLU A 226 -19.52 7.59 -2.81
C GLU A 226 -19.12 6.11 -2.68
N GLU A 227 -19.43 5.44 -1.57
CA GLU A 227 -19.18 4.01 -1.41
C GLU A 227 -19.88 3.17 -2.50
N LEU A 228 -21.12 3.53 -2.86
CA LEU A 228 -21.83 2.86 -3.95
C LEU A 228 -21.13 3.05 -5.30
N ARG A 229 -20.59 4.24 -5.58
CA ARG A 229 -19.76 4.48 -6.77
C ARG A 229 -18.48 3.65 -6.76
N VAL A 230 -17.83 3.52 -5.62
CA VAL A 230 -16.65 2.66 -5.44
C VAL A 230 -17.00 1.20 -5.71
N LEU A 231 -18.13 0.71 -5.19
CA LEU A 231 -18.62 -0.65 -5.47
C LEU A 231 -18.89 -0.85 -6.97
N TYR A 232 -19.53 0.11 -7.63
CA TYR A 232 -19.76 0.07 -9.08
C TYR A 232 -18.44 -0.05 -9.85
N VAL A 233 -17.43 0.75 -9.49
CA VAL A 233 -16.10 0.65 -10.09
C VAL A 233 -15.53 -0.75 -9.89
N ALA A 234 -15.59 -1.32 -8.68
CA ALA A 234 -15.08 -2.66 -8.40
C ALA A 234 -15.76 -3.73 -9.25
N MET A 235 -17.09 -3.67 -9.37
CA MET A 235 -17.88 -4.66 -10.10
C MET A 235 -17.68 -4.59 -11.63
N THR A 236 -17.28 -3.43 -12.15
CA THR A 236 -17.08 -3.22 -13.60
C THR A 236 -15.65 -3.46 -14.07
N ARG A 237 -14.75 -3.95 -13.24
CA ARG A 237 -13.34 -4.21 -13.63
C ARG A 237 -13.12 -5.55 -14.31
N ALA A 238 -13.98 -6.53 -14.04
CA ALA A 238 -13.85 -7.86 -14.60
C ALA A 238 -14.43 -7.93 -16.02
N ARG A 239 -13.66 -8.54 -16.94
CA ARG A 239 -14.11 -8.83 -18.30
C ARG A 239 -14.82 -10.18 -18.39
N GLU A 240 -14.30 -11.20 -17.71
CA GLU A 240 -14.75 -12.58 -17.83
C GLU A 240 -15.36 -13.11 -16.53
N LYS A 241 -14.64 -12.97 -15.40
CA LYS A 241 -15.09 -13.50 -14.11
C LYS A 241 -14.86 -12.53 -12.97
N LEU A 242 -15.89 -12.36 -12.15
CA LEU A 242 -15.86 -11.55 -10.93
C LEU A 242 -16.10 -12.46 -9.72
N TYR A 243 -15.16 -12.45 -8.77
CA TYR A 243 -15.29 -13.12 -7.49
C TYR A 243 -15.48 -12.08 -6.39
N LEU A 244 -16.57 -12.17 -5.67
CA LEU A 244 -16.92 -11.30 -4.57
C LEU A 244 -16.76 -12.09 -3.27
N THR A 245 -15.87 -11.65 -2.37
CA THR A 245 -15.64 -12.36 -1.12
C THR A 245 -15.87 -11.46 0.09
N GLY A 246 -16.60 -11.98 1.06
CA GLY A 246 -16.89 -11.31 2.32
C GLY A 246 -17.01 -12.29 3.46
N ALA A 247 -16.74 -11.84 4.67
CA ALA A 247 -16.95 -12.60 5.88
C ALA A 247 -17.96 -11.88 6.76
N LYS A 248 -18.79 -12.66 7.45
CA LYS A 248 -19.77 -12.15 8.41
C LYS A 248 -19.86 -13.11 9.58
N ASP A 249 -19.85 -12.59 10.78
CA ASP A 249 -20.16 -13.35 11.98
C ASP A 249 -21.68 -13.58 12.03
N HIS A 250 -22.12 -14.68 12.66
CA HIS A 250 -23.54 -15.03 12.78
C HIS A 250 -24.28 -15.01 11.42
N LEU A 251 -23.72 -15.71 10.44
CA LEU A 251 -24.18 -15.68 9.05
C LEU A 251 -25.63 -16.14 8.90
N PHE A 252 -26.09 -17.09 9.74
CA PHE A 252 -27.51 -17.53 9.76
C PHE A 252 -28.43 -16.35 10.02
N ASP A 253 -28.30 -15.68 11.18
CA ASP A 253 -29.14 -14.57 11.59
C ASP A 253 -29.06 -13.40 10.59
N TYR A 254 -27.86 -13.18 10.03
CA TYR A 254 -27.64 -12.17 9.01
C TYR A 254 -28.43 -12.45 7.74
N LEU A 255 -28.38 -13.66 7.19
CA LEU A 255 -29.10 -14.01 5.97
C LEU A 255 -30.61 -14.10 6.20
N GLU A 256 -31.04 -14.65 7.33
CA GLU A 256 -32.45 -14.69 7.71
C GLU A 256 -33.05 -13.29 7.79
N LYS A 257 -32.39 -12.36 8.46
CA LYS A 257 -32.78 -10.97 8.51
C LYS A 257 -32.85 -10.34 7.12
N LYS A 258 -31.86 -10.53 6.28
CA LYS A 258 -31.81 -9.95 4.93
C LYS A 258 -32.93 -10.46 4.04
N ILE A 259 -33.27 -11.74 4.10
CA ILE A 259 -34.34 -12.29 3.27
C ILE A 259 -35.73 -11.81 3.74
N HIS A 260 -35.91 -11.62 5.04
CA HIS A 260 -37.17 -11.09 5.60
C HIS A 260 -37.37 -9.60 5.32
N GLU A 261 -36.28 -8.81 5.28
CA GLU A 261 -36.32 -7.39 4.95
C GLU A 261 -36.53 -7.14 3.44
N THR A 262 -36.45 -8.17 2.62
CA THR A 262 -36.46 -8.02 1.15
C THR A 262 -37.89 -8.09 0.61
N ASP A 263 -38.31 -7.05 -0.11
CA ASP A 263 -39.64 -7.05 -0.78
C ASP A 263 -39.63 -8.12 -1.89
N LYS A 264 -40.71 -8.93 -1.91
CA LYS A 264 -40.91 -10.02 -2.84
C LYS A 264 -41.01 -9.56 -4.30
N THR A 265 -41.56 -8.38 -4.51
CA THR A 265 -41.92 -7.87 -5.83
C THR A 265 -40.96 -6.82 -6.38
N ALA A 266 -40.25 -6.13 -5.51
CA ALA A 266 -39.36 -5.06 -5.93
C ALA A 266 -38.09 -5.61 -6.60
N ARG A 267 -37.77 -5.06 -7.76
CA ARG A 267 -36.53 -5.34 -8.49
C ARG A 267 -35.35 -4.54 -7.92
N GLU A 268 -35.63 -3.37 -7.38
CA GLU A 268 -34.64 -2.44 -6.86
C GLU A 268 -34.60 -2.51 -5.32
N LEU A 269 -33.45 -2.15 -4.74
CA LEU A 269 -33.34 -2.00 -3.31
C LEU A 269 -34.08 -0.75 -2.85
N SER A 270 -34.80 -0.88 -1.74
CA SER A 270 -35.50 0.26 -1.14
C SER A 270 -34.50 1.28 -0.58
N TYR A 271 -34.94 2.52 -0.42
CA TYR A 271 -34.17 3.60 0.21
C TYR A 271 -33.63 3.19 1.58
N SER A 272 -34.45 2.52 2.39
CA SER A 272 -34.03 2.04 3.73
C SER A 272 -32.93 0.98 3.64
N GLN A 273 -33.01 0.04 2.68
CA GLN A 273 -31.97 -0.96 2.47
C GLN A 273 -30.64 -0.33 2.03
N LEU A 274 -30.70 0.72 1.21
CA LEU A 274 -29.50 1.44 0.78
C LEU A 274 -28.86 2.23 1.92
N THR A 275 -29.65 2.94 2.73
CA THR A 275 -29.16 3.83 3.77
C THR A 275 -28.78 3.13 5.08
N MET A 276 -29.38 1.96 5.37
CA MET A 276 -29.07 1.17 6.57
C MET A 276 -27.89 0.20 6.37
N ALA A 277 -27.38 0.06 5.16
CA ALA A 277 -26.23 -0.80 4.87
C ALA A 277 -24.99 -0.30 5.60
N GLY A 278 -24.26 -1.22 6.22
CA GLY A 278 -23.03 -0.93 6.93
C GLY A 278 -21.77 -1.37 6.16
N SER A 279 -21.94 -2.11 5.07
CA SER A 279 -20.85 -2.71 4.28
C SER A 279 -21.29 -2.94 2.83
N PHE A 280 -20.33 -3.14 1.93
CA PHE A 280 -20.64 -3.55 0.56
C PHE A 280 -21.38 -4.89 0.50
N LEU A 281 -21.06 -5.80 1.41
CA LEU A 281 -21.71 -7.11 1.49
C LEU A 281 -23.22 -6.96 1.79
N ASP A 282 -23.63 -5.95 2.55
CA ASP A 282 -25.03 -5.71 2.87
C ASP A 282 -25.84 -5.38 1.63
N TRP A 283 -25.31 -4.57 0.71
CA TRP A 283 -25.97 -4.25 -0.56
C TRP A 283 -26.01 -5.45 -1.50
N ILE A 284 -24.85 -6.13 -1.64
CA ILE A 284 -24.73 -7.30 -2.53
C ILE A 284 -25.67 -8.42 -2.09
N THR A 285 -25.70 -8.72 -0.78
CA THR A 285 -26.57 -9.76 -0.23
C THR A 285 -28.05 -9.38 -0.39
N ALA A 286 -28.42 -8.14 -0.09
CA ALA A 286 -29.80 -7.67 -0.25
C ALA A 286 -30.27 -7.75 -1.73
N ALA A 287 -29.39 -7.46 -2.68
CA ALA A 287 -29.71 -7.58 -4.10
C ALA A 287 -29.76 -9.04 -4.58
N ALA A 288 -28.84 -9.88 -4.10
CA ALA A 288 -28.66 -11.25 -4.62
C ALA A 288 -29.44 -12.33 -3.86
N CYS A 289 -29.94 -12.05 -2.64
CA CYS A 289 -30.58 -13.04 -1.76
C CYS A 289 -31.80 -13.76 -2.36
N LYS A 290 -32.42 -13.17 -3.38
CA LYS A 290 -33.53 -13.77 -4.12
C LYS A 290 -33.10 -14.64 -5.31
N HIS A 291 -31.83 -14.65 -5.64
CA HIS A 291 -31.33 -15.42 -6.78
C HIS A 291 -31.38 -16.91 -6.49
N LYS A 292 -31.71 -17.73 -7.50
CA LYS A 292 -31.81 -19.20 -7.40
C LYS A 292 -30.61 -19.89 -6.74
N SER A 293 -29.40 -19.34 -6.88
CA SER A 293 -28.18 -19.91 -6.28
C SER A 293 -28.10 -19.79 -4.77
N PHE A 294 -28.93 -18.95 -4.14
CA PHE A 294 -29.03 -18.89 -2.68
C PHE A 294 -29.91 -19.99 -2.08
N LYS A 295 -30.76 -20.65 -2.89
CA LYS A 295 -31.65 -21.72 -2.41
C LYS A 295 -30.92 -22.82 -1.67
N ALA A 296 -29.85 -23.33 -2.24
CA ALA A 296 -29.03 -24.37 -1.62
C ALA A 296 -28.42 -23.94 -0.28
N ILE A 297 -28.06 -22.65 -0.13
CA ILE A 297 -27.51 -22.10 1.11
C ILE A 297 -28.61 -22.00 2.19
N TYR A 298 -29.82 -21.58 1.83
CA TYR A 298 -30.94 -21.54 2.75
C TYR A 298 -31.32 -22.92 3.26
N GLU A 299 -31.38 -23.92 2.36
CA GLU A 299 -31.60 -25.31 2.72
C GLU A 299 -30.49 -25.87 3.65
N GLN A 300 -29.21 -25.56 3.34
CA GLN A 300 -28.07 -25.98 4.15
C GLN A 300 -28.09 -25.35 5.55
N LEU A 301 -28.52 -24.10 5.66
CA LEU A 301 -28.59 -23.37 6.93
C LEU A 301 -29.92 -23.56 7.67
N GLY A 302 -30.93 -24.19 7.06
CA GLY A 302 -32.25 -24.35 7.66
C GLY A 302 -33.05 -23.05 7.75
N ILE A 303 -32.77 -22.08 6.88
CA ILE A 303 -33.50 -20.80 6.84
C ILE A 303 -34.83 -20.98 6.13
N ASN A 304 -35.92 -20.62 6.81
CA ASN A 304 -37.24 -20.66 6.21
C ASN A 304 -37.45 -19.43 5.30
N VAL A 305 -37.57 -19.69 4.01
CA VAL A 305 -37.72 -18.63 3.01
C VAL A 305 -39.20 -18.29 2.87
N PRO A 306 -39.61 -17.01 3.08
CA PRO A 306 -41.02 -16.60 3.11
C PRO A 306 -41.73 -16.58 1.75
N PHE A 307 -41.09 -17.07 0.68
CA PHE A 307 -41.65 -17.10 -0.67
C PHE A 307 -41.23 -18.34 -1.44
N ASP A 308 -42.14 -18.89 -2.20
CA ASP A 308 -41.91 -20.02 -3.09
C ASP A 308 -41.17 -19.53 -4.35
N GLY A 309 -39.92 -19.97 -4.48
CA GLY A 309 -39.18 -19.86 -5.72
C GLY A 309 -38.59 -18.48 -6.06
N VAL A 310 -37.89 -18.50 -7.11
CA VAL A 310 -37.08 -17.41 -7.68
C VAL A 310 -37.92 -16.19 -8.06
N CYS A 311 -37.57 -15.05 -7.50
CA CYS A 311 -38.21 -13.77 -7.85
C CYS A 311 -37.72 -13.19 -9.17
N TYR A 312 -36.62 -13.68 -9.74
CA TYR A 312 -36.06 -13.18 -10.98
C TYR A 312 -35.94 -14.26 -12.03
N LYS A 313 -36.41 -13.96 -13.23
CA LYS A 313 -36.12 -14.72 -14.46
C LYS A 313 -34.73 -14.40 -15.01
N ASP A 314 -33.80 -13.96 -14.13
CA ASP A 314 -32.45 -13.62 -14.54
C ASP A 314 -31.63 -14.89 -14.72
N GLU A 315 -31.19 -15.13 -15.96
CA GLU A 315 -30.35 -16.27 -16.36
C GLU A 315 -28.86 -16.01 -16.10
N SER A 316 -28.50 -14.85 -15.52
CA SER A 316 -27.10 -14.53 -15.26
C SER A 316 -26.44 -15.61 -14.41
N PRO A 317 -25.21 -16.04 -14.78
CA PRO A 317 -24.51 -17.11 -14.10
C PRO A 317 -23.95 -16.59 -12.75
N LEU A 318 -24.78 -16.61 -11.72
CA LEU A 318 -24.37 -16.35 -10.34
C LEU A 318 -24.25 -17.68 -9.60
N SER A 319 -23.10 -17.97 -9.01
CA SER A 319 -22.89 -19.07 -8.07
C SER A 319 -22.48 -18.51 -6.70
N VAL A 320 -23.07 -19.06 -5.65
CA VAL A 320 -22.78 -18.67 -4.27
C VAL A 320 -22.21 -19.86 -3.53
N LEU A 321 -21.08 -19.66 -2.88
CA LEU A 321 -20.39 -20.69 -2.10
C LEU A 321 -20.26 -20.22 -0.64
N LEU A 322 -20.71 -21.08 0.27
CA LEU A 322 -20.52 -20.91 1.69
C LEU A 322 -19.26 -21.63 2.15
N VAL A 323 -18.35 -20.88 2.78
CA VAL A 323 -17.09 -21.43 3.29
C VAL A 323 -17.03 -21.20 4.79
N THR A 324 -16.87 -22.27 5.57
CA THR A 324 -16.72 -22.18 7.01
C THR A 324 -15.26 -21.96 7.42
N LYS A 325 -15.03 -21.35 8.59
CA LYS A 325 -13.68 -21.14 9.13
C LYS A 325 -12.89 -22.44 9.28
N SER A 326 -13.57 -23.53 9.66
CA SER A 326 -12.97 -24.87 9.79
C SER A 326 -12.50 -25.45 8.46
N SER A 327 -13.28 -25.28 7.38
CA SER A 327 -12.87 -25.74 6.04
C SER A 327 -11.67 -24.98 5.49
N LEU A 328 -11.58 -23.66 5.76
CA LEU A 328 -10.42 -22.84 5.38
C LEU A 328 -9.14 -23.25 6.11
N SER A 329 -9.24 -23.55 7.41
CA SER A 329 -8.07 -23.96 8.20
C SER A 329 -7.52 -25.32 7.74
N MET A 330 -8.39 -26.22 7.30
CA MET A 330 -8.03 -27.54 6.78
C MET A 330 -7.32 -27.43 5.40
N GLN A 331 -7.82 -26.59 4.51
CA GLN A 331 -7.18 -26.34 3.21
C GLN A 331 -5.82 -25.66 3.34
N THR A 332 -5.69 -24.70 4.26
CA THR A 332 -4.41 -24.00 4.51
C THR A 332 -3.36 -24.92 5.11
N SER A 333 -3.74 -25.89 5.93
CA SER A 333 -2.81 -26.89 6.49
C SER A 333 -2.33 -27.89 5.42
N LEU A 334 -3.21 -28.31 4.53
CA LEU A 334 -2.84 -29.16 3.39
C LEU A 334 -1.90 -28.44 2.42
N TRP A 335 -2.18 -27.19 2.09
CA TRP A 335 -1.32 -26.39 1.21
C TRP A 335 0.08 -26.15 1.80
N ARG A 336 0.18 -25.84 3.10
CA ARG A 336 1.47 -25.74 3.80
C ARG A 336 2.24 -27.06 3.87
N ALA A 337 1.52 -28.19 3.97
CA ALA A 337 2.16 -29.50 3.93
C ALA A 337 2.72 -29.84 2.55
N GLU A 338 2.01 -29.48 1.48
CA GLU A 338 2.48 -29.64 0.10
C GLU A 338 3.68 -28.74 -0.24
N GLU A 339 3.72 -27.51 0.27
CA GLU A 339 4.89 -26.62 0.11
C GLU A 339 6.12 -27.09 0.89
N ALA A 340 5.93 -27.68 2.05
CA ALA A 340 7.02 -28.24 2.85
C ALA A 340 7.59 -29.55 2.28
N MET A 341 6.90 -30.20 1.35
CA MET A 341 7.35 -31.41 0.65
C MET A 341 7.98 -31.13 -0.73
N LYS A 342 7.98 -29.88 -1.20
CA LYS A 342 8.69 -29.41 -2.40
C LYS A 342 10.02 -28.75 -2.02
#